data_eff3a43e806347319b303495a241d34f
#
_entry.id   eff3a43e806347319b303495a241d34f
#
_cell.length_a   1.000
_cell.length_b   1.000
_cell.length_c   1.000
_cell.angle_alpha   90.00
_cell.angle_beta   90.00
_cell.angle_gamma   90.00
#
_symmetry.space_group_name_H-M   'P 1'
#
loop_
_entity.id
_entity.type
_entity.pdbx_description
1 polymer ?
#
loop_
_entity_poly.entity_id
_entity_poly.type
_entity_poly.pdbx_seq_one_letter_code
_entity_poly.pdbx_strand_id
1 'polypeptide(L)'
;MFAAATKNFVKQVGDGGRLVPVPSLSEADKYQPLSLVIKKRKCLLSKTSKFASTPFTLKDILQGEKEISAGVSSYQLLNYEDKSDVSLNGRRGNQIMNDVGFDVAGSDSIAFKASFGIVTKHEVEVPTLLKELTTRKINFDHCLVHQSRKSRMEILCVVMESIRTTRQCSLSVHTGMRGEMMRFHIIEDQNYKGRDKAIVFPAHTTIAFSVFELYIHLDGNF
;
A
#
# COMPACT_ATOMS: atom_id res chain seq x y z
N MET A 1 -2.14 2.38 11.64
CA MET A 1 -0.92 3.18 11.38
C MET A 1 -0.35 2.94 9.99
N PHE A 2 0.12 1.74 9.65
CA PHE A 2 0.78 1.47 8.36
C PHE A 2 -0.09 1.88 7.15
N ALA A 3 -1.34 1.42 7.08
CA ALA A 3 -2.26 1.78 6.00
C ALA A 3 -2.52 3.29 5.87
N ALA A 4 -2.52 4.04 6.97
CA ALA A 4 -2.66 5.50 6.94
C ALA A 4 -1.40 6.17 6.39
N ALA A 5 -0.21 5.72 6.84
CA ALA A 5 1.06 6.24 6.34
C ALA A 5 1.24 6.01 4.84
N THR A 6 0.94 4.80 4.35
CA THR A 6 1.04 4.47 2.92
C THR A 6 0.02 5.24 2.08
N LYS A 7 -1.20 5.46 2.59
CA LYS A 7 -2.19 6.33 1.92
C LYS A 7 -1.72 7.78 1.83
N ASN A 8 -1.16 8.33 2.91
CA ASN A 8 -0.63 9.69 2.91
C ASN A 8 0.54 9.83 1.94
N PHE A 9 1.46 8.87 1.95
CA PHE A 9 2.55 8.80 0.99
C PHE A 9 2.04 8.88 -0.45
N VAL A 10 1.10 8.00 -0.83
CA VAL A 10 0.53 7.96 -2.18
C VAL A 10 -0.20 9.26 -2.54
N LYS A 11 -0.89 9.91 -1.60
CA LYS A 11 -1.54 11.22 -1.84
C LYS A 11 -0.53 12.32 -2.16
N GLN A 12 0.65 12.29 -1.56
CA GLN A 12 1.67 13.33 -1.75
C GLN A 12 2.57 13.08 -2.96
N VAL A 13 2.82 11.82 -3.28
CA VAL A 13 3.78 11.41 -4.32
C VAL A 13 3.08 10.91 -5.58
N GLY A 14 1.82 10.52 -5.46
CA GLY A 14 1.06 9.86 -6.53
C GLY A 14 0.74 10.77 -7.71
N ASP A 15 0.85 10.21 -8.88
CA ASP A 15 0.73 10.81 -10.20
C ASP A 15 -0.68 10.69 -10.81
N GLY A 16 -1.69 11.11 -10.11
CA GLY A 16 -3.07 11.06 -10.62
C GLY A 16 -3.79 9.73 -10.44
N GLY A 17 -3.38 8.91 -9.48
CA GLY A 17 -4.16 7.75 -9.02
C GLY A 17 -3.72 6.39 -9.57
N ARG A 18 -2.57 6.29 -10.23
CA ARG A 18 -1.99 5.00 -10.65
C ARG A 18 -1.34 4.25 -9.50
N LEU A 19 -0.73 4.96 -8.55
CA LEU A 19 -0.16 4.35 -7.36
C LEU A 19 -1.24 3.93 -6.36
N VAL A 20 -1.08 2.72 -5.85
CA VAL A 20 -1.96 2.09 -4.87
C VAL A 20 -1.19 1.92 -3.55
N PRO A 21 -1.70 2.42 -2.42
CA PRO A 21 -1.05 2.20 -1.13
C PRO A 21 -1.17 0.74 -0.70
N VAL A 22 -0.12 0.17 -0.14
CA VAL A 22 -0.17 -1.17 0.47
C VAL A 22 -1.05 -1.13 1.71
N PRO A 23 -2.09 -1.98 1.80
CA PRO A 23 -3.11 -1.87 2.84
C PRO A 23 -2.66 -2.45 4.19
N SER A 24 -1.73 -3.41 4.18
CA SER A 24 -1.28 -4.12 5.39
C SER A 24 0.22 -4.42 5.34
N LEU A 25 0.87 -4.28 6.50
CA LEU A 25 2.28 -4.63 6.63
C LEU A 25 2.51 -6.14 6.43
N SER A 26 1.56 -6.98 6.86
CA SER A 26 1.65 -8.45 6.72
C SER A 26 1.60 -8.94 5.27
N GLU A 27 1.22 -8.09 4.33
CA GLU A 27 1.15 -8.43 2.91
C GLU A 27 2.12 -7.62 2.05
N ALA A 28 2.93 -6.77 2.66
CA ALA A 28 3.81 -5.85 1.95
C ALA A 28 4.83 -6.55 1.04
N ASP A 29 5.25 -7.74 1.39
CA ASP A 29 6.16 -8.60 0.63
C ASP A 29 5.56 -9.16 -0.66
N LYS A 30 4.22 -9.21 -0.76
CA LYS A 30 3.49 -9.81 -1.89
C LYS A 30 3.29 -8.85 -3.07
N TYR A 31 3.60 -7.57 -2.90
CA TYR A 31 3.45 -6.55 -3.96
C TYR A 31 4.79 -6.24 -4.64
N GLN A 32 5.46 -7.30 -5.14
CA GLN A 32 6.71 -7.17 -5.89
C GLN A 32 6.43 -7.05 -7.40
N PRO A 33 7.36 -6.50 -8.20
CA PRO A 33 7.26 -6.54 -9.65
C PRO A 33 6.96 -7.95 -10.16
N LEU A 34 6.04 -8.05 -11.12
CA LEU A 34 5.52 -9.29 -11.70
C LEU A 34 4.63 -10.16 -10.77
N SER A 35 4.40 -9.77 -9.52
CA SER A 35 3.40 -10.44 -8.67
C SER A 35 2.00 -10.24 -9.22
N LEU A 36 1.14 -11.24 -9.06
CA LEU A 36 -0.26 -11.17 -9.47
C LEU A 36 -1.15 -10.73 -8.30
N VAL A 37 -2.05 -9.82 -8.61
CA VAL A 37 -3.06 -9.32 -7.67
C VAL A 37 -4.44 -9.34 -8.31
N ILE A 38 -5.47 -9.47 -7.50
CA ILE A 38 -6.86 -9.40 -7.95
C ILE A 38 -7.43 -8.02 -7.59
N LYS A 39 -7.82 -7.27 -8.62
CA LYS A 39 -8.57 -6.04 -8.48
C LYS A 39 -10.06 -6.36 -8.40
N LYS A 40 -10.69 -6.05 -7.27
CA LYS A 40 -12.15 -6.11 -7.12
C LYS A 40 -12.77 -4.85 -7.68
N ARG A 41 -13.71 -5.01 -8.64
CA ARG A 41 -14.45 -3.89 -9.22
C ARG A 41 -15.21 -3.15 -8.13
N LYS A 42 -15.39 -1.86 -8.31
CA LYS A 42 -16.16 -1.02 -7.39
C LYS A 42 -17.60 -1.51 -7.33
N CYS A 43 -18.10 -1.72 -6.13
CA CYS A 43 -19.53 -1.80 -5.89
C CYS A 43 -20.08 -0.37 -5.72
N LEU A 44 -21.38 -0.16 -5.96
CA LEU A 44 -22.06 1.16 -5.86
C LEU A 44 -21.77 1.90 -4.55
N LEU A 45 -21.43 1.18 -3.47
CA LEU A 45 -21.17 1.73 -2.14
C LEU A 45 -19.68 2.00 -1.84
N SER A 46 -18.74 1.58 -2.72
CA SER A 46 -17.30 1.74 -2.48
C SER A 46 -16.67 2.72 -3.46
N LYS A 47 -16.06 3.79 -2.95
CA LYS A 47 -15.38 4.81 -3.77
C LYS A 47 -14.03 4.35 -4.34
N THR A 48 -13.40 3.31 -3.77
CA THR A 48 -12.07 2.85 -4.16
C THR A 48 -12.06 1.38 -4.55
N SER A 49 -11.27 1.02 -5.57
CA SER A 49 -11.00 -0.38 -5.90
C SER A 49 -10.19 -1.03 -4.79
N LYS A 50 -10.51 -2.27 -4.45
CA LYS A 50 -9.71 -3.06 -3.50
C LYS A 50 -8.84 -4.03 -4.27
N PHE A 51 -7.61 -4.18 -3.83
CA PHE A 51 -6.65 -5.15 -4.36
C PHE A 51 -6.40 -6.23 -3.32
N ALA A 52 -6.45 -7.47 -3.75
CA ALA A 52 -6.08 -8.63 -2.95
C ALA A 52 -4.79 -9.21 -3.52
N SER A 53 -3.79 -9.40 -2.66
CA SER A 53 -2.54 -10.07 -3.03
C SER A 53 -2.80 -11.56 -3.31
N THR A 54 -1.98 -12.16 -4.17
CA THR A 54 -1.97 -13.60 -4.40
C THR A 54 -0.56 -14.15 -4.13
N PRO A 55 -0.41 -15.46 -3.93
CA PRO A 55 0.92 -16.07 -3.80
C PRO A 55 1.60 -16.31 -5.16
N PHE A 56 0.99 -15.88 -6.27
CA PHE A 56 1.43 -16.18 -7.61
C PHE A 56 2.09 -14.97 -8.30
N THR A 57 2.95 -15.29 -9.25
CA THR A 57 3.60 -14.35 -10.16
C THR A 57 3.12 -14.54 -11.60
N LEU A 58 3.46 -13.62 -12.49
CA LEU A 58 3.11 -13.72 -13.91
C LEU A 58 3.65 -15.02 -14.53
N LYS A 59 4.81 -15.50 -14.10
CA LYS A 59 5.38 -16.76 -14.57
C LYS A 59 4.44 -17.95 -14.34
N ASP A 60 3.78 -18.00 -13.18
CA ASP A 60 2.97 -19.15 -12.77
C ASP A 60 1.75 -19.35 -13.67
N ILE A 61 1.26 -18.29 -14.30
CA ILE A 61 0.10 -18.36 -15.22
C ILE A 61 0.48 -18.48 -16.70
N LEU A 62 1.78 -18.55 -17.02
CA LEU A 62 2.25 -18.74 -18.39
C LEU A 62 2.56 -20.20 -18.69
N GLN A 63 2.39 -20.60 -19.95
CA GLN A 63 2.83 -21.91 -20.42
C GLN A 63 4.35 -21.95 -20.54
N GLY A 64 4.94 -23.09 -20.17
CA GLY A 64 6.38 -23.34 -20.21
C GLY A 64 7.11 -22.95 -18.90
N GLU A 65 8.28 -23.53 -18.72
CA GLU A 65 9.06 -23.43 -17.47
C GLU A 65 10.11 -22.28 -17.48
N LYS A 66 10.28 -21.61 -18.61
CA LYS A 66 11.31 -20.57 -18.77
C LYS A 66 11.02 -19.37 -17.87
N GLU A 67 12.04 -18.86 -17.18
CA GLU A 67 11.97 -17.61 -16.42
C GLU A 67 11.60 -16.42 -17.31
N ILE A 68 10.90 -15.43 -16.73
CA ILE A 68 10.57 -14.17 -17.42
C ILE A 68 11.76 -13.23 -17.28
N SER A 69 12.38 -12.88 -18.41
CA SER A 69 13.43 -11.88 -18.50
C SER A 69 12.86 -10.48 -18.74
N ALA A 70 11.93 -10.04 -17.88
CA ALA A 70 11.25 -8.77 -18.11
C ALA A 70 12.12 -7.52 -17.87
N GLY A 71 13.30 -7.67 -17.27
CA GLY A 71 14.08 -6.54 -16.77
C GLY A 71 13.33 -5.78 -15.66
N VAL A 72 13.98 -5.60 -14.53
CA VAL A 72 13.46 -4.73 -13.46
C VAL A 72 14.52 -3.67 -13.18
N SER A 73 14.21 -2.43 -13.53
CA SER A 73 15.03 -1.29 -13.19
C SER A 73 14.76 -0.81 -11.77
N SER A 74 15.76 -0.28 -11.10
CA SER A 74 15.64 0.20 -9.73
C SER A 74 16.37 1.53 -9.59
N TYR A 75 15.68 2.55 -9.03
CA TYR A 75 16.29 3.85 -8.78
C TYR A 75 15.70 4.51 -7.52
N GLN A 76 16.49 5.39 -6.93
CA GLN A 76 16.05 6.18 -5.79
C GLN A 76 14.98 7.18 -6.24
N LEU A 77 13.83 7.18 -5.56
CA LEU A 77 12.73 8.07 -5.89
C LEU A 77 12.81 9.38 -5.09
N LEU A 78 12.81 9.30 -3.77
CA LEU A 78 12.85 10.45 -2.86
C LEU A 78 13.18 10.03 -1.42
N ASN A 79 13.36 11.04 -0.55
CA ASN A 79 13.39 10.85 0.90
C ASN A 79 12.05 11.36 1.47
N TYR A 80 11.33 10.52 2.22
CA TYR A 80 10.00 10.83 2.72
C TYR A 80 9.96 10.90 4.24
N GLU A 81 9.53 12.07 4.72
CA GLU A 81 9.22 12.31 6.13
C GLU A 81 7.88 13.05 6.23
N ASP A 82 6.95 12.51 6.98
CA ASP A 82 5.67 13.13 7.30
C ASP A 82 5.55 13.31 8.81
N LYS A 83 5.33 14.56 9.22
CA LYS A 83 5.08 14.94 10.60
C LYS A 83 3.81 15.78 10.62
N SER A 84 2.72 15.20 11.04
CA SER A 84 1.44 15.89 11.12
C SER A 84 0.93 15.91 12.56
N ASP A 85 0.69 17.12 13.07
CA ASP A 85 0.03 17.36 14.34
C ASP A 85 -1.42 17.76 14.05
N VAL A 86 -2.37 17.00 14.55
CA VAL A 86 -3.79 17.27 14.36
C VAL A 86 -4.45 17.54 15.72
N SER A 87 -4.92 18.76 15.91
CA SER A 87 -5.81 19.08 17.04
C SER A 87 -7.25 18.66 16.68
N LEU A 88 -7.90 17.91 17.56
CA LEU A 88 -9.17 17.26 17.30
C LEU A 88 -10.41 18.16 17.52
N ASN A 89 -10.25 19.48 17.46
CA ASN A 89 -11.38 20.41 17.56
C ASN A 89 -12.22 20.37 16.27
N GLY A 90 -13.19 19.44 16.20
CA GLY A 90 -14.23 19.42 15.17
C GLY A 90 -14.35 18.13 14.34
N ARG A 91 -15.35 18.12 13.43
CA ARG A 91 -15.71 16.97 12.57
C ARG A 91 -14.60 16.36 11.72
N ARG A 92 -13.52 17.10 11.41
CA ARG A 92 -12.36 16.61 10.65
C ARG A 92 -11.49 15.65 11.46
N GLY A 93 -11.43 15.77 12.78
CA GLY A 93 -10.70 14.86 13.64
C GLY A 93 -11.20 13.42 13.57
N ASN A 94 -12.53 13.21 13.54
CA ASN A 94 -13.15 11.89 13.45
C ASN A 94 -12.82 11.14 12.15
N GLN A 95 -12.62 11.86 11.04
CA GLN A 95 -12.31 11.24 9.75
C GLN A 95 -10.87 10.73 9.69
N ILE A 96 -9.93 11.45 10.32
CA ILE A 96 -8.52 11.03 10.45
C ILE A 96 -8.42 9.86 11.43
N MET A 97 -9.21 9.85 12.50
CA MET A 97 -9.27 8.75 13.49
C MET A 97 -9.70 7.43 12.86
N ASN A 98 -10.75 7.44 12.01
CA ASN A 98 -11.23 6.26 11.31
C ASN A 98 -10.19 5.70 10.31
N ASP A 99 -9.40 6.57 9.68
CA ASP A 99 -8.32 6.17 8.77
C ASP A 99 -7.11 5.59 9.51
N VAL A 100 -6.86 5.99 10.74
CA VAL A 100 -5.73 5.51 11.57
C VAL A 100 -6.11 4.26 12.39
N GLY A 101 -7.40 3.92 12.48
CA GLY A 101 -7.87 2.70 13.15
C GLY A 101 -7.72 2.74 14.68
N PHE A 102 -7.87 3.91 15.29
CA PHE A 102 -7.81 4.10 16.73
C PHE A 102 -9.16 4.50 17.32
N ASP A 103 -9.61 3.75 18.31
CA ASP A 103 -10.59 4.22 19.27
C ASP A 103 -9.91 5.19 20.26
N VAL A 104 -10.01 6.47 19.96
CA VAL A 104 -9.47 7.53 20.83
C VAL A 104 -10.63 8.32 21.40
N ALA A 105 -11.46 7.67 22.18
CA ALA A 105 -12.45 8.38 22.98
C ALA A 105 -11.73 9.25 24.02
N GLY A 106 -11.83 10.57 23.86
CA GLY A 106 -11.37 11.54 24.87
C GLY A 106 -9.99 12.13 24.68
N SER A 107 -9.34 12.05 23.50
CA SER A 107 -8.09 12.78 23.26
C SER A 107 -8.32 14.04 22.42
N ASP A 108 -7.69 15.15 22.86
CA ASP A 108 -7.83 16.47 22.22
C ASP A 108 -6.78 16.74 21.13
N SER A 109 -5.74 15.94 21.05
CA SER A 109 -4.68 16.06 20.04
C SER A 109 -4.07 14.73 19.67
N ILE A 110 -3.74 14.56 18.37
CA ILE A 110 -3.02 13.40 17.83
C ILE A 110 -1.82 13.95 17.07
N ALA A 111 -0.62 13.48 17.45
CA ALA A 111 0.59 13.66 16.66
C ALA A 111 0.92 12.35 15.93
N PHE A 112 0.95 12.40 14.60
CA PHE A 112 1.32 11.29 13.76
C PHE A 112 2.66 11.57 13.10
N LYS A 113 3.60 10.65 13.28
CA LYS A 113 4.93 10.74 12.66
C LYS A 113 5.17 9.49 11.81
N ALA A 114 5.40 9.70 10.53
CA ALA A 114 5.75 8.65 9.58
C ALA A 114 7.03 9.05 8.84
N SER A 115 8.06 8.23 8.94
CA SER A 115 9.27 8.40 8.15
C SER A 115 9.59 7.09 7.45
N PHE A 116 9.51 7.12 6.11
CA PHE A 116 9.98 6.01 5.27
C PHE A 116 11.44 6.19 4.87
N GLY A 117 12.02 7.36 5.13
CA GLY A 117 13.37 7.71 4.71
C GLY A 117 13.50 7.63 3.19
N ILE A 118 14.68 7.23 2.72
CA ILE A 118 14.93 7.03 1.29
C ILE A 118 14.10 5.85 0.81
N VAL A 119 13.32 6.07 -0.24
CA VAL A 119 12.54 5.03 -0.92
C VAL A 119 13.04 4.83 -2.34
N THR A 120 13.00 3.57 -2.79
CA THR A 120 13.38 3.17 -4.15
C THR A 120 12.16 2.72 -4.93
N LYS A 121 12.12 3.06 -6.20
CA LYS A 121 11.16 2.55 -7.17
C LYS A 121 11.78 1.39 -7.92
N HIS A 122 11.08 0.28 -8.00
CA HIS A 122 11.38 -0.88 -8.83
C HIS A 122 10.32 -0.96 -9.90
N GLU A 123 10.71 -0.96 -11.16
CA GLU A 123 9.80 -0.87 -12.30
C GLU A 123 10.14 -1.91 -13.35
N VAL A 124 9.11 -2.59 -13.85
CA VAL A 124 9.24 -3.56 -14.95
C VAL A 124 9.43 -2.83 -16.27
N GLU A 125 10.41 -3.25 -17.05
CA GLU A 125 10.63 -2.73 -18.40
C GLU A 125 9.54 -3.26 -19.35
N VAL A 126 8.50 -2.45 -19.54
CA VAL A 126 7.31 -2.82 -20.33
C VAL A 126 7.66 -3.32 -21.75
N PRO A 127 8.55 -2.67 -22.53
CA PRO A 127 8.89 -3.16 -23.88
C PRO A 127 9.54 -4.55 -23.87
N THR A 128 10.37 -4.83 -22.87
CA THR A 128 11.04 -6.13 -22.70
C THR A 128 10.01 -7.19 -22.29
N LEU A 129 9.11 -6.87 -21.34
CA LEU A 129 8.03 -7.76 -20.95
C LEU A 129 7.12 -8.10 -22.13
N LEU A 130 6.68 -7.12 -22.92
CA LEU A 130 5.80 -7.35 -24.07
C LEU A 130 6.45 -8.28 -25.09
N LYS A 131 7.74 -8.13 -25.40
CA LYS A 131 8.46 -9.04 -26.29
C LYS A 131 8.45 -10.48 -25.77
N GLU A 132 8.64 -10.68 -24.48
CA GLU A 132 8.56 -12.00 -23.86
C GLU A 132 7.15 -12.58 -23.97
N LEU A 133 6.11 -11.78 -23.73
CA LEU A 133 4.73 -12.22 -23.72
C LEU A 133 4.20 -12.56 -25.13
N THR A 134 4.72 -11.93 -26.19
CA THR A 134 4.30 -12.26 -27.58
C THR A 134 4.61 -13.71 -27.98
N THR A 135 5.57 -14.35 -27.33
CA THR A 135 5.98 -15.74 -27.60
C THR A 135 5.34 -16.76 -26.65
N ARG A 136 4.57 -16.32 -25.67
CA ARG A 136 4.01 -17.16 -24.62
C ARG A 136 2.51 -17.08 -24.57
N LYS A 137 1.89 -18.17 -24.14
CA LYS A 137 0.45 -18.25 -23.94
C LYS A 137 0.12 -18.42 -22.47
N ILE A 138 -1.07 -17.98 -22.10
CA ILE A 138 -1.61 -18.20 -20.77
C ILE A 138 -1.99 -19.66 -20.57
N ASN A 139 -1.70 -20.18 -19.39
CA ASN A 139 -2.18 -21.48 -18.95
C ASN A 139 -3.60 -21.33 -18.39
N PHE A 140 -4.59 -21.72 -19.18
CA PHE A 140 -6.00 -21.67 -18.78
C PHE A 140 -6.37 -22.61 -17.66
N ASP A 141 -5.58 -23.66 -17.43
CA ASP A 141 -5.82 -24.64 -16.36
C ASP A 141 -5.35 -24.14 -15.01
N HIS A 142 -4.62 -23.01 -14.97
CA HIS A 142 -4.21 -22.41 -13.72
C HIS A 142 -5.42 -21.87 -12.93
N CYS A 143 -5.52 -22.24 -11.65
CA CYS A 143 -6.67 -21.95 -10.79
C CYS A 143 -7.04 -20.46 -10.75
N LEU A 144 -6.02 -19.58 -10.68
CA LEU A 144 -6.22 -18.11 -10.63
C LEU A 144 -6.82 -17.57 -11.94
N VAL A 145 -6.34 -18.08 -13.08
CA VAL A 145 -6.87 -17.70 -14.42
C VAL A 145 -8.31 -18.15 -14.54
N HIS A 146 -8.60 -19.40 -14.16
CA HIS A 146 -9.94 -19.95 -14.19
C HIS A 146 -10.91 -19.17 -13.27
N GLN A 147 -10.46 -18.79 -12.06
CA GLN A 147 -11.25 -17.98 -11.13
C GLN A 147 -11.56 -16.59 -11.72
N SER A 148 -10.55 -15.89 -12.24
CA SER A 148 -10.72 -14.53 -12.77
C SER A 148 -11.65 -14.49 -13.99
N ARG A 149 -11.63 -15.52 -14.84
CA ARG A 149 -12.52 -15.63 -16.00
C ARG A 149 -13.99 -15.89 -15.63
N LYS A 150 -14.24 -16.58 -14.52
CA LYS A 150 -15.60 -16.82 -14.00
C LYS A 150 -16.20 -15.60 -13.31
N SER A 151 -15.38 -14.76 -12.73
CA SER A 151 -15.84 -13.62 -11.94
C SER A 151 -15.95 -12.37 -12.79
N ARG A 152 -17.16 -11.81 -12.90
CA ARG A 152 -17.37 -10.49 -13.54
C ARG A 152 -16.88 -9.31 -12.66
N MET A 153 -16.63 -9.56 -11.39
CA MET A 153 -16.29 -8.54 -10.40
C MET A 153 -14.79 -8.51 -10.06
N GLU A 154 -14.03 -9.46 -10.56
CA GLU A 154 -12.60 -9.60 -10.29
C GLU A 154 -11.79 -9.50 -11.58
N ILE A 155 -10.74 -8.70 -11.55
CA ILE A 155 -9.83 -8.49 -12.66
C ILE A 155 -8.45 -8.94 -12.20
N LEU A 156 -7.82 -9.81 -12.97
CA LEU A 156 -6.44 -10.20 -12.74
C LEU A 156 -5.52 -9.07 -13.18
N CYS A 157 -4.58 -8.70 -12.31
CA CYS A 157 -3.62 -7.63 -12.57
C CYS A 157 -2.21 -8.12 -12.26
N VAL A 158 -1.24 -7.54 -12.94
CA VAL A 158 0.19 -7.73 -12.66
C VAL A 158 0.78 -6.47 -12.06
N VAL A 159 1.61 -6.61 -11.03
CA VAL A 159 2.33 -5.49 -10.42
C VAL A 159 3.46 -5.06 -11.37
N MET A 160 3.41 -3.82 -11.81
CA MET A 160 4.41 -3.25 -12.73
C MET A 160 5.45 -2.40 -12.01
N GLU A 161 5.05 -1.77 -10.92
CA GLU A 161 5.94 -0.95 -10.11
C GLU A 161 5.75 -1.26 -8.63
N SER A 162 6.81 -1.21 -7.85
CA SER A 162 6.77 -1.22 -6.40
C SER A 162 7.68 -0.15 -5.82
N ILE A 163 7.20 0.56 -4.80
CA ILE A 163 8.00 1.51 -4.03
C ILE A 163 8.33 0.89 -2.70
N ARG A 164 9.62 0.83 -2.36
CA ARG A 164 10.15 0.10 -1.22
C ARG A 164 11.04 0.98 -0.35
N THR A 165 11.03 0.72 0.94
CA THR A 165 11.97 1.36 1.88
C THR A 165 13.38 0.79 1.71
N THR A 166 14.40 1.62 1.89
CA THR A 166 15.81 1.17 1.80
C THR A 166 16.39 0.76 3.15
N ARG A 167 15.75 1.19 4.24
CA ARG A 167 16.17 0.90 5.62
C ARG A 167 14.98 0.56 6.50
N GLN A 168 15.28 0.12 7.71
CA GLN A 168 14.28 -0.05 8.75
C GLN A 168 13.57 1.29 9.02
N CYS A 169 12.25 1.25 9.14
CA CYS A 169 11.41 2.42 9.34
C CYS A 169 10.57 2.29 10.60
N SER A 170 10.15 3.44 11.14
CA SER A 170 9.25 3.50 12.27
C SER A 170 8.08 4.44 12.01
N LEU A 171 6.91 4.05 12.50
CA LEU A 171 5.71 4.87 12.52
C LEU A 171 5.31 5.05 13.97
N SER A 172 5.02 6.27 14.40
CA SER A 172 4.56 6.54 15.77
C SER A 172 3.32 7.42 15.78
N VAL A 173 2.46 7.18 16.75
CA VAL A 173 1.30 8.01 17.06
C VAL A 173 1.34 8.35 18.53
N HIS A 174 1.32 9.63 18.83
CA HIS A 174 1.21 10.17 20.17
C HIS A 174 -0.18 10.78 20.33
N THR A 175 -0.91 10.34 21.35
CA THR A 175 -2.22 10.91 21.68
C THR A 175 -2.12 11.65 23.00
N GLY A 176 -2.43 12.94 23.01
CA GLY A 176 -2.42 13.78 24.21
C GLY A 176 -3.81 14.31 24.54
N MET A 177 -4.18 14.33 25.81
CA MET A 177 -5.28 15.14 26.31
C MET A 177 -4.77 16.55 26.60
N ARG A 178 -5.25 17.54 25.86
CA ARG A 178 -5.10 18.95 26.24
C ARG A 178 -6.24 19.26 27.23
N GLY A 179 -6.02 18.99 28.49
CA GLY A 179 -6.93 19.48 29.51
C GLY A 179 -6.93 21.01 29.52
N GLU A 180 -8.09 21.65 29.57
CA GLU A 180 -8.27 23.09 29.82
C GLU A 180 -7.70 23.57 31.18
N MET A 181 -6.97 22.72 31.89
CA MET A 181 -6.39 22.98 33.20
C MET A 181 -5.00 23.60 33.20
N MET A 182 -4.53 24.16 32.09
CA MET A 182 -3.29 24.94 32.10
C MET A 182 -3.45 26.39 32.64
N ARG A 183 -4.55 26.74 33.30
CA ARG A 183 -4.72 28.11 33.85
C ARG A 183 -4.63 28.24 35.35
N PHE A 184 -4.53 27.19 36.13
CA PHE A 184 -4.38 27.32 37.58
C PHE A 184 -3.43 26.28 38.21
N HIS A 185 -2.26 26.79 38.64
CA HIS A 185 -1.38 26.29 39.70
C HIS A 185 -0.82 24.85 39.57
N ILE A 186 0.50 24.86 39.35
CA ILE A 186 1.51 24.07 40.05
C ILE A 186 0.91 23.09 41.09
N ILE A 187 0.60 21.90 40.69
CA ILE A 187 0.67 20.69 41.51
C ILE A 187 1.19 19.60 40.58
N GLU A 188 2.34 19.04 40.95
CA GLU A 188 2.88 17.81 40.41
C GLU A 188 1.86 16.69 40.53
N ASP A 189 1.14 16.42 39.50
CA ASP A 189 0.40 15.17 39.41
C ASP A 189 0.68 14.51 38.03
N GLN A 190 1.52 13.47 38.17
CA GLN A 190 2.06 12.66 37.07
C GLN A 190 0.96 11.74 36.47
N ASN A 191 -0.17 12.25 36.08
CA ASN A 191 -1.20 11.47 35.38
C ASN A 191 -1.41 11.95 33.95
N TYR A 192 -0.33 12.05 33.16
CA TYR A 192 -0.40 12.19 31.73
C TYR A 192 -0.82 10.85 31.15
N LYS A 193 -2.10 10.62 30.96
CA LYS A 193 -2.60 9.46 30.21
C LYS A 193 -2.46 9.70 28.70
N GLY A 194 -1.24 9.91 28.25
CA GLY A 194 -0.89 9.79 26.84
C GLY A 194 -0.76 8.33 26.45
N ARG A 195 -1.23 7.93 25.29
CA ARG A 195 -0.94 6.60 24.71
C ARG A 195 -0.02 6.78 23.53
N ASP A 196 1.16 6.21 23.64
CA ASP A 196 2.13 6.17 22.56
C ASP A 196 2.10 4.78 21.92
N LYS A 197 1.98 4.75 20.62
CA LYS A 197 2.09 3.51 19.85
C LYS A 197 3.12 3.69 18.75
N ALA A 198 4.02 2.73 18.62
CA ALA A 198 5.01 2.69 17.54
C ALA A 198 5.00 1.32 16.85
N ILE A 199 5.22 1.34 15.56
CA ILE A 199 5.47 0.15 14.74
C ILE A 199 6.81 0.33 14.07
N VAL A 200 7.65 -0.68 14.18
CA VAL A 200 8.93 -0.76 13.48
C VAL A 200 8.84 -1.89 12.47
N PHE A 201 9.31 -1.66 11.24
CA PHE A 201 9.28 -2.67 10.18
C PHE A 201 10.59 -2.65 9.37
N PRO A 202 10.95 -3.78 8.75
CA PRO A 202 12.27 -3.97 8.14
C PRO A 202 12.47 -3.12 6.89
N ALA A 203 13.74 -3.01 6.46
CA ALA A 203 14.11 -2.53 5.14
C ALA A 203 13.43 -3.37 4.05
N HIS A 204 13.36 -2.81 2.85
CA HIS A 204 12.77 -3.43 1.66
C HIS A 204 11.27 -3.74 1.77
N THR A 205 10.57 -3.10 2.71
CA THR A 205 9.12 -3.17 2.83
C THR A 205 8.46 -2.38 1.71
N THR A 206 7.56 -3.01 0.96
CA THR A 206 6.77 -2.31 -0.08
C THR A 206 5.70 -1.45 0.58
N ILE A 207 5.62 -0.17 0.18
CA ILE A 207 4.68 0.81 0.72
C ILE A 207 3.63 1.25 -0.30
N ALA A 208 3.96 1.17 -1.60
CA ALA A 208 3.04 1.46 -2.69
C ALA A 208 3.39 0.61 -3.92
N PHE A 209 2.42 0.42 -4.81
CA PHE A 209 2.60 -0.33 -6.05
C PHE A 209 1.68 0.23 -7.16
N SER A 210 1.99 -0.10 -8.41
CA SER A 210 1.08 0.10 -9.55
C SER A 210 0.85 -1.20 -10.29
N VAL A 211 -0.26 -1.28 -11.04
CA VAL A 211 -0.65 -2.51 -11.72
C VAL A 211 -1.10 -2.25 -13.15
N PHE A 212 -0.93 -3.26 -14.00
CA PHE A 212 -1.64 -3.38 -15.26
C PHE A 212 -2.70 -4.47 -15.16
N GLU A 213 -3.87 -4.20 -15.73
CA GLU A 213 -4.93 -5.19 -15.86
C GLU A 213 -4.59 -6.16 -17.02
N LEU A 214 -4.72 -7.45 -16.74
CA LEU A 214 -4.48 -8.48 -17.75
C LEU A 214 -5.80 -8.81 -18.48
N TYR A 215 -5.84 -8.51 -19.77
CA TYR A 215 -6.94 -8.90 -20.64
C TYR A 215 -6.58 -10.21 -21.33
N ILE A 216 -7.22 -11.28 -20.92
CA ILE A 216 -6.93 -12.62 -21.40
C ILE A 216 -7.90 -12.96 -22.53
N HIS A 217 -7.40 -13.05 -23.74
CA HIS A 217 -8.16 -13.47 -24.92
C HIS A 217 -8.49 -14.98 -24.90
N LEU A 218 -9.49 -15.39 -25.69
CA LEU A 218 -9.93 -16.80 -25.75
C LEU A 218 -8.85 -17.74 -26.33
N ASP A 219 -7.95 -17.21 -27.14
CA ASP A 219 -6.82 -17.94 -27.72
C ASP A 219 -5.57 -18.02 -26.82
N GLY A 220 -5.65 -17.46 -25.62
CA GLY A 220 -4.57 -17.43 -24.65
C GLY A 220 -3.55 -16.34 -24.85
N ASN A 221 -3.80 -15.38 -25.73
CA ASN A 221 -2.97 -14.18 -25.89
C ASN A 221 -3.37 -13.11 -24.86
N PHE A 222 -2.45 -12.13 -24.64
CA PHE A 222 -2.66 -10.95 -23.80
C PHE A 222 -3.19 -9.78 -24.57
#